data_dbff0b576f08499048882e39c476d18c
#
_entry.id   dbff0b576f08499048882e39c476d18c
#
_cell.length_a   1.000
_cell.length_b   1.000
_cell.length_c   1.000
_cell.angle_alpha   90.00
_cell.angle_beta   90.00
_cell.angle_gamma   90.00
#
_symmetry.space_group_name_H-M   'P 1'
#
loop_
_entity.id
_entity.type
_entity.pdbx_description
1 polymer ?
#
loop_
_entity_poly.entity_id
_entity_poly.type
_entity_poly.pdbx_seq_one_letter_code
_entity_poly.pdbx_strand_id
1 'polypeptide(L)'
;MEGKYTYEYPRPAVTSDVAVLRLEGLPEILLVQRRENPYKDMWALPGGFMEMEETLEEAARRELKEETAVIAGELIRFDTYDKPDRDPRGRTITQVFVMIWKPEMGLPVAGSDAKIVSWFDLSELPELAFDHTHIIGDVIKMLKNNS
;
A
#
# COMPACT_ATOMS: atom_id res chain seq x y z
N MET A 1 15.61 1.75 -4.92
CA MET A 1 16.43 0.75 -5.63
C MET A 1 17.65 1.44 -6.19
N GLU A 2 18.82 0.93 -5.90
CA GLU A 2 20.07 1.52 -6.33
C GLU A 2 20.57 0.90 -7.63
N GLY A 3 21.22 1.71 -8.47
CA GLY A 3 21.80 1.27 -9.72
C GLY A 3 20.80 1.15 -10.85
N LYS A 4 21.33 0.78 -11.99
CA LYS A 4 20.53 0.52 -13.19
C LYS A 4 20.75 -0.90 -13.66
N TYR A 5 19.66 -1.51 -14.12
CA TYR A 5 19.69 -2.88 -14.63
C TYR A 5 19.21 -2.86 -16.07
N THR A 6 19.93 -3.55 -16.93
CA THR A 6 19.55 -3.70 -18.34
C THR A 6 19.27 -5.18 -18.61
N TYR A 7 18.12 -5.44 -19.22
CA TYR A 7 17.69 -6.80 -19.50
C TYR A 7 17.47 -7.02 -20.98
N GLU A 8 17.71 -8.25 -21.43
CA GLU A 8 17.45 -8.64 -22.80
C GLU A 8 15.95 -8.59 -23.14
N TYR A 9 15.13 -8.90 -22.15
CA TYR A 9 13.67 -8.89 -22.32
C TYR A 9 13.02 -7.94 -21.32
N PRO A 10 11.86 -7.34 -21.68
CA PRO A 10 11.11 -6.51 -20.74
C PRO A 10 10.75 -7.29 -19.48
N ARG A 11 10.82 -6.64 -18.35
CA ARG A 11 10.47 -7.23 -17.06
C ARG A 11 9.51 -6.31 -16.30
N PRO A 12 8.46 -6.88 -15.66
CA PRO A 12 7.59 -6.06 -14.83
C PRO A 12 8.31 -5.64 -13.56
N ALA A 13 7.88 -4.49 -13.02
CA ALA A 13 8.27 -4.09 -11.67
C ALA A 13 7.31 -4.74 -10.68
N VAL A 14 7.78 -4.93 -9.45
CA VAL A 14 6.97 -5.53 -8.39
C VAL A 14 6.91 -4.59 -7.20
N THR A 15 5.70 -4.36 -6.69
CA THR A 15 5.49 -3.55 -5.49
C THR A 15 4.81 -4.38 -4.41
N SER A 16 4.88 -3.90 -3.18
CA SER A 16 4.09 -4.40 -2.06
C SER A 16 3.30 -3.25 -1.48
N ASP A 17 2.01 -3.45 -1.27
CA ASP A 17 1.14 -2.45 -0.66
C ASP A 17 0.47 -3.05 0.57
N VAL A 18 0.16 -2.20 1.55
CA VAL A 18 -0.42 -2.66 2.81
C VAL A 18 -1.76 -1.98 3.07
N ALA A 19 -2.79 -2.78 3.27
CA ALA A 19 -4.07 -2.29 3.76
C ALA A 19 -4.02 -2.35 5.29
N VAL A 20 -3.76 -1.22 5.92
CA VAL A 20 -3.66 -1.09 7.38
C VAL A 20 -5.02 -0.72 7.91
N LEU A 21 -5.62 -1.61 8.68
CA LEU A 21 -6.98 -1.45 9.17
C LEU A 21 -7.01 -1.19 10.67
N ARG A 22 -7.80 -0.21 11.08
CA ARG A 22 -8.09 0.03 12.48
C ARG A 22 -9.55 -0.34 12.70
N LEU A 23 -9.79 -1.38 13.51
CA LEU A 23 -11.10 -1.98 13.65
C LEU A 23 -11.80 -1.68 14.99
N GLU A 24 -11.20 -0.83 15.81
CA GLU A 24 -11.85 -0.37 17.04
C GLU A 24 -12.86 0.72 16.68
N GLY A 25 -14.14 0.44 16.84
CA GLY A 25 -15.20 1.31 16.38
C GLY A 25 -15.51 1.08 14.91
N LEU A 26 -15.83 2.13 14.16
CA LEU A 26 -16.07 2.01 12.72
C LEU A 26 -14.77 1.69 12.00
N PRO A 27 -14.79 0.73 11.08
CA PRO A 27 -13.55 0.34 10.37
C PRO A 27 -12.94 1.50 9.60
N GLU A 28 -11.63 1.69 9.78
CA GLU A 28 -10.86 2.72 9.09
C GLU A 28 -9.65 2.10 8.41
N ILE A 29 -9.16 2.78 7.37
CA ILE A 29 -7.96 2.38 6.66
C ILE A 29 -6.96 3.53 6.64
N LEU A 30 -5.68 3.20 6.74
CA LEU A 30 -4.60 4.18 6.69
C LEU A 30 -4.19 4.45 5.26
N LEU A 31 -4.21 5.72 4.86
CA LEU A 31 -3.81 6.11 3.51
C LEU A 31 -2.76 7.21 3.58
N VAL A 32 -1.95 7.29 2.52
CA VAL A 32 -0.94 8.33 2.35
C VAL A 32 -1.33 9.18 1.16
N GLN A 33 -1.16 10.51 1.28
CA GLN A 33 -1.38 11.41 0.16
C GLN A 33 -0.10 11.50 -0.66
N ARG A 34 -0.19 11.25 -1.95
CA ARG A 34 0.96 11.26 -2.84
C ARG A 34 1.50 12.68 -3.03
N ARG A 35 2.82 12.82 -2.91
CA ARG A 35 3.52 14.09 -3.12
C ARG A 35 3.86 14.32 -4.58
N GLU A 36 4.07 13.25 -5.35
CA GLU A 36 4.62 13.29 -6.71
C GLU A 36 3.65 12.69 -7.72
N ASN A 37 3.79 13.11 -8.99
CA ASN A 37 3.11 12.43 -10.09
C ASN A 37 3.70 11.03 -10.30
N PRO A 38 2.94 10.05 -10.79
CA PRO A 38 1.53 10.14 -11.17
C PRO A 38 0.62 10.25 -9.96
N TYR A 39 -0.59 10.76 -10.18
CA TYR A 39 -1.63 10.90 -9.16
C TYR A 39 -1.25 11.78 -7.97
N LYS A 40 -0.52 12.86 -8.22
CA LYS A 40 -0.17 13.82 -7.18
C LYS A 40 -1.43 14.31 -6.45
N ASP A 41 -1.35 14.41 -5.12
CA ASP A 41 -2.41 14.84 -4.21
C ASP A 41 -3.55 13.83 -4.03
N MET A 42 -3.56 12.74 -4.78
CA MET A 42 -4.49 11.64 -4.54
C MET A 42 -3.95 10.72 -3.44
N TRP A 43 -4.82 9.91 -2.89
CA TRP A 43 -4.48 9.04 -1.76
C TRP A 43 -4.22 7.60 -2.21
N ALA A 44 -3.38 6.91 -1.47
CA ALA A 44 -2.96 5.55 -1.84
C ALA A 44 -2.70 4.72 -0.59
N LEU A 45 -2.74 3.40 -0.77
CA LEU A 45 -2.22 2.49 0.24
C LEU A 45 -0.72 2.74 0.40
N PRO A 46 -0.20 2.71 1.63
CA PRO A 46 1.25 2.73 1.81
C PRO A 46 1.88 1.52 1.14
N GLY A 47 3.02 1.72 0.49
CA GLY A 47 3.71 0.67 -0.24
C GLY A 47 4.69 1.24 -1.24
N GLY A 48 5.36 0.37 -1.96
CA GLY A 48 6.32 0.77 -2.97
C GLY A 48 7.06 -0.39 -3.58
N PHE A 49 8.08 -0.07 -4.35
CA PHE A 49 8.83 -1.05 -5.13
C PHE A 49 9.70 -1.94 -4.23
N MET A 50 9.65 -3.23 -4.52
CA MET A 50 10.52 -4.21 -3.88
C MET A 50 11.96 -3.98 -4.34
N GLU A 51 12.90 -4.00 -3.40
CA GLU A 51 14.32 -3.96 -3.74
C GLU A 51 14.82 -5.36 -4.08
N MET A 52 15.97 -5.43 -4.77
CA MET A 52 16.44 -6.69 -5.35
C MET A 52 16.72 -7.80 -4.34
N GLU A 53 17.03 -7.45 -3.11
CA GLU A 53 17.34 -8.45 -2.07
C GLU A 53 16.24 -8.60 -1.03
N GLU A 54 15.07 -8.00 -1.29
CA GLU A 54 13.95 -8.08 -0.38
C GLU A 54 12.93 -9.13 -0.83
N THR A 55 12.27 -9.75 0.16
CA THR A 55 11.04 -10.47 -0.10
C THR A 55 9.90 -9.45 -0.20
N LEU A 56 8.75 -9.88 -0.68
CA LEU A 56 7.56 -9.02 -0.74
C LEU A 56 7.16 -8.53 0.65
N GLU A 57 7.23 -9.39 1.66
CA GLU A 57 6.90 -9.00 3.03
C GLU A 57 7.90 -7.99 3.58
N GLU A 58 9.18 -8.20 3.32
CA GLU A 58 10.21 -7.24 3.76
C GLU A 58 10.02 -5.87 3.13
N ALA A 59 9.68 -5.84 1.84
CA ALA A 59 9.38 -4.59 1.14
C ALA A 59 8.17 -3.89 1.77
N ALA A 60 7.11 -4.65 2.08
CA ALA A 60 5.92 -4.11 2.72
C ALA A 60 6.24 -3.47 4.07
N ARG A 61 7.02 -4.15 4.90
CA ARG A 61 7.42 -3.65 6.22
C ARG A 61 8.25 -2.38 6.12
N ARG A 62 9.21 -2.38 5.21
CA ARG A 62 10.11 -1.24 5.00
C ARG A 62 9.34 -0.01 4.51
N GLU A 63 8.53 -0.19 3.46
CA GLU A 63 7.75 0.92 2.89
C GLU A 63 6.75 1.48 3.90
N LEU A 64 6.08 0.63 4.66
CA LEU A 64 5.14 1.07 5.67
C LEU A 64 5.85 1.94 6.71
N LYS A 65 7.01 1.50 7.19
CA LYS A 65 7.79 2.25 8.17
C LYS A 65 8.28 3.58 7.59
N GLU A 66 8.81 3.56 6.38
CA GLU A 66 9.33 4.77 5.73
C GLU A 66 8.25 5.81 5.49
N GLU A 67 7.07 5.38 5.07
CA GLU A 67 6.00 6.32 4.70
C GLU A 67 5.12 6.74 5.87
N THR A 68 4.95 5.89 6.89
CA THR A 68 3.97 6.12 7.96
C THR A 68 4.55 6.04 9.37
N ALA A 69 5.79 5.64 9.55
CA ALA A 69 6.42 5.36 10.83
C ALA A 69 5.82 4.17 11.60
N VAL A 70 4.82 3.50 11.04
CA VAL A 70 4.19 2.34 11.69
C VAL A 70 5.10 1.12 11.57
N ILE A 71 5.32 0.43 12.68
CA ILE A 71 6.11 -0.81 12.73
C ILE A 71 5.14 -1.98 12.57
N ALA A 72 5.24 -2.68 11.46
CA ALA A 72 4.30 -3.75 11.15
C ALA A 72 4.38 -4.90 12.15
N GLY A 73 3.21 -5.38 12.56
CA GLY A 73 3.08 -6.65 13.26
C GLY A 73 2.88 -7.77 12.23
N GLU A 74 1.83 -8.56 12.40
CA GLU A 74 1.52 -9.63 11.45
C GLU A 74 1.00 -9.05 10.14
N LEU A 75 1.65 -9.40 9.03
CA LEU A 75 1.19 -9.08 7.68
C LEU A 75 0.63 -10.35 7.05
N ILE A 76 -0.62 -10.27 6.61
CA ILE A 76 -1.30 -11.40 5.99
C ILE A 76 -1.39 -11.14 4.49
N ARG A 77 -0.91 -12.08 3.67
CA ARG A 77 -1.03 -11.96 2.22
C ARG A 77 -2.50 -11.97 1.86
N PHE A 78 -2.92 -10.96 1.10
CA PHE A 78 -4.31 -10.82 0.70
C PHE A 78 -4.52 -11.26 -0.75
N ASP A 79 -4.00 -10.47 -1.70
CA ASP A 79 -4.16 -10.80 -3.12
C ASP A 79 -3.09 -10.10 -3.95
N THR A 80 -2.94 -10.56 -5.17
CA THR A 80 -2.02 -9.99 -6.16
C THR A 80 -2.82 -9.28 -7.23
N TYR A 81 -2.40 -8.07 -7.60
CA TYR A 81 -3.06 -7.28 -8.64
C TYR A 81 -2.09 -7.05 -9.78
N ASP A 82 -2.45 -7.53 -10.96
CA ASP A 82 -1.52 -7.62 -12.08
C ASP A 82 -2.08 -7.17 -13.42
N LYS A 83 -3.16 -6.38 -13.40
CA LYS A 83 -3.73 -5.88 -14.64
C LYS A 83 -2.68 -5.05 -15.40
N PRO A 84 -2.47 -5.29 -16.70
CA PRO A 84 -1.35 -4.66 -17.43
C PRO A 84 -1.28 -3.15 -17.37
N ASP A 85 -2.39 -2.46 -17.30
CA ASP A 85 -2.48 -1.00 -17.34
C ASP A 85 -2.78 -0.36 -15.98
N ARG A 86 -2.64 -1.11 -14.88
CA ARG A 86 -2.98 -0.60 -13.55
C ARG A 86 -2.09 0.56 -13.09
N ASP A 87 -0.88 0.67 -13.62
CA ASP A 87 0.07 1.71 -13.27
C ASP A 87 0.57 2.38 -14.56
N PRO A 88 0.37 3.71 -14.72
CA PRO A 88 0.77 4.39 -15.96
C PRO A 88 2.29 4.45 -16.19
N ARG A 89 3.09 4.18 -15.16
CA ARG A 89 4.56 4.20 -15.29
C ARG A 89 5.11 2.99 -16.03
N GLY A 90 4.34 1.89 -16.08
CA GLY A 90 4.74 0.66 -16.74
C GLY A 90 4.09 -0.55 -16.16
N ARG A 91 4.51 -1.72 -16.62
CA ARG A 91 3.97 -3.01 -16.15
C ARG A 91 4.38 -3.24 -14.70
N THR A 92 3.41 -3.14 -13.80
CA THR A 92 3.66 -3.26 -12.37
C THR A 92 2.67 -4.24 -11.74
N ILE A 93 3.23 -5.19 -10.99
CA ILE A 93 2.46 -6.19 -10.24
C ILE A 93 2.59 -5.84 -8.77
N THR A 94 1.49 -5.79 -8.04
CA THR A 94 1.56 -5.57 -6.59
C THR A 94 1.01 -6.75 -5.81
N GLN A 95 1.71 -7.10 -4.73
CA GLN A 95 1.21 -7.99 -3.69
C GLN A 95 0.64 -7.13 -2.59
N VAL A 96 -0.63 -7.31 -2.27
CA VAL A 96 -1.28 -6.59 -1.18
C VAL A 96 -1.29 -7.44 0.08
N PHE A 97 -0.92 -6.82 1.19
CA PHE A 97 -0.98 -7.41 2.53
C PHE A 97 -2.06 -6.69 3.33
N VAL A 98 -2.69 -7.40 4.26
CA VAL A 98 -3.64 -6.81 5.20
C VAL A 98 -3.01 -6.87 6.60
N MET A 99 -3.15 -5.79 7.35
CA MET A 99 -2.64 -5.71 8.72
C MET A 99 -3.67 -5.01 9.59
N ILE A 100 -3.89 -5.57 10.79
CA ILE A 100 -4.74 -4.91 11.79
C ILE A 100 -3.83 -4.07 12.69
N TRP A 101 -4.03 -2.76 12.67
CA TRP A 101 -3.25 -1.83 13.47
C TRP A 101 -3.55 -1.97 14.95
N LYS A 102 -2.49 -1.91 15.77
CA LYS A 102 -2.55 -1.90 17.23
C LYS A 102 -1.67 -0.76 17.74
N PRO A 103 -2.01 -0.15 18.92
CA PRO A 103 -1.25 0.98 19.44
C PRO A 103 0.26 0.76 19.59
N GLU A 104 0.68 -0.47 19.89
CA GLU A 104 2.11 -0.80 20.03
C GLU A 104 2.88 -0.69 18.71
N MET A 105 2.20 -0.62 17.60
CA MET A 105 2.83 -0.44 16.28
C MET A 105 3.22 1.03 16.02
N GLY A 106 2.77 1.93 16.89
CA GLY A 106 3.08 3.35 16.78
C GLY A 106 2.02 4.15 16.04
N LEU A 107 1.93 5.44 16.36
CA LEU A 107 1.01 6.35 15.70
C LEU A 107 1.54 6.70 14.30
N PRO A 108 0.68 6.72 13.28
CA PRO A 108 1.13 7.09 11.93
C PRO A 108 1.62 8.54 11.86
N VAL A 109 2.75 8.72 11.18
CA VAL A 109 3.35 10.04 10.92
C VAL A 109 3.89 10.02 9.50
N ALA A 110 3.62 11.07 8.72
CA ALA A 110 4.07 11.13 7.33
C ALA A 110 5.59 11.07 7.25
N GLY A 111 6.09 10.18 6.39
CA GLY A 111 7.51 10.03 6.10
C GLY A 111 7.92 10.86 4.89
N SER A 112 9.10 10.53 4.33
CA SER A 112 9.75 11.35 3.30
C SER A 112 8.97 11.47 1.99
N ASP A 113 8.29 10.41 1.58
CA ASP A 113 7.61 10.37 0.29
C ASP A 113 6.11 10.65 0.36
N ALA A 114 5.58 10.76 1.57
CA ALA A 114 4.18 11.04 1.80
C ALA A 114 3.98 12.49 2.17
N LYS A 115 2.94 13.12 1.63
CA LYS A 115 2.58 14.49 1.97
C LYS A 115 1.83 14.52 3.30
N ILE A 116 0.87 13.63 3.45
CA ILE A 116 0.04 13.50 4.65
C ILE A 116 -0.27 12.01 4.85
N VAL A 117 -0.43 11.60 6.09
CA VAL A 117 -0.92 10.27 6.45
C VAL A 117 -2.19 10.45 7.26
N SER A 118 -3.24 9.70 6.94
CA SER A 118 -4.51 9.85 7.65
C SER A 118 -5.31 8.56 7.65
N TRP A 119 -6.13 8.41 8.68
CA TRP A 119 -7.15 7.37 8.74
C TRP A 119 -8.40 7.83 8.01
N PHE A 120 -9.02 6.91 7.26
CA PHE A 120 -10.28 7.19 6.58
C PHE A 120 -11.29 6.11 6.92
N ASP A 121 -12.52 6.53 7.19
CA ASP A 121 -13.64 5.64 7.31
C ASP A 121 -13.81 4.89 5.98
N LEU A 122 -13.95 3.58 6.03
CA LEU A 122 -14.10 2.78 4.80
C LEU A 122 -15.36 3.13 4.00
N SER A 123 -16.34 3.78 4.63
CA SER A 123 -17.54 4.25 3.92
C SER A 123 -17.37 5.63 3.29
N GLU A 124 -16.28 6.34 3.58
CA GLU A 124 -16.06 7.71 3.11
C GLU A 124 -14.63 7.89 2.61
N LEU A 125 -14.26 7.12 1.59
CA LEU A 125 -12.91 7.15 1.04
C LEU A 125 -12.67 8.39 0.20
N PRO A 126 -11.44 8.93 0.22
CA PRO A 126 -11.04 10.03 -0.66
C PRO A 126 -10.80 9.54 -2.08
N GLU A 127 -10.40 10.43 -2.96
CA GLU A 127 -9.99 10.09 -4.32
C GLU A 127 -8.70 9.27 -4.27
N LEU A 128 -8.70 8.09 -4.85
CA LEU A 128 -7.63 7.11 -4.75
C LEU A 128 -6.81 6.99 -6.05
N ALA A 129 -5.51 6.83 -5.88
CA ALA A 129 -4.56 6.64 -6.97
C ALA A 129 -4.59 5.20 -7.51
N PHE A 130 -4.06 5.02 -8.74
CA PHE A 130 -3.93 3.71 -9.38
C PHE A 130 -5.25 2.94 -9.39
N ASP A 131 -5.21 1.65 -9.09
CA ASP A 131 -6.38 0.79 -8.95
C ASP A 131 -6.74 0.57 -7.48
N HIS A 132 -6.32 1.46 -6.59
CA HIS A 132 -6.53 1.27 -5.16
C HIS A 132 -8.01 1.28 -4.76
N THR A 133 -8.88 1.93 -5.54
CA THR A 133 -10.33 1.82 -5.34
C THR A 133 -10.78 0.38 -5.43
N HIS A 134 -10.28 -0.35 -6.43
CA HIS A 134 -10.61 -1.76 -6.64
C HIS A 134 -10.04 -2.62 -5.51
N ILE A 135 -8.78 -2.38 -5.15
CA ILE A 135 -8.11 -3.13 -4.07
C ILE A 135 -8.87 -2.97 -2.75
N ILE A 136 -9.17 -1.72 -2.37
CA ILE A 136 -9.87 -1.45 -1.12
C ILE A 136 -11.30 -2.01 -1.16
N GLY A 137 -11.93 -1.97 -2.33
CA GLY A 137 -13.23 -2.62 -2.51
C GLY A 137 -13.19 -4.11 -2.19
N ASP A 138 -12.14 -4.80 -2.60
CA ASP A 138 -11.96 -6.21 -2.30
C ASP A 138 -11.69 -6.45 -0.81
N VAL A 139 -10.92 -5.56 -0.17
CA VAL A 139 -10.68 -5.63 1.27
C VAL A 139 -11.99 -5.45 2.05
N ILE A 140 -12.83 -4.52 1.63
CA ILE A 140 -14.13 -4.30 2.26
C ILE A 140 -15.02 -5.55 2.15
N LYS A 141 -15.02 -6.19 0.98
CA LYS A 141 -15.76 -7.45 0.79
C LYS A 141 -15.26 -8.52 1.73
N MET A 142 -13.94 -8.65 1.87
CA MET A 142 -13.34 -9.62 2.78
C MET A 142 -13.81 -9.38 4.22
N LEU A 143 -13.81 -8.12 4.67
CA LEU A 143 -14.26 -7.78 6.03
C LEU A 143 -15.73 -8.12 6.23
N LYS A 144 -16.59 -7.88 5.26
CA LYS A 144 -18.02 -8.20 5.35
C LYS A 144 -18.27 -9.70 5.41
N ASN A 145 -17.47 -10.47 4.66
CA ASN A 145 -17.65 -11.93 4.60
C ASN A 145 -17.13 -12.64 5.85
N ASN A 146 -16.29 -11.99 6.64
CA ASN A 146 -15.68 -12.56 7.84
C ASN A 146 -16.29 -12.01 9.14
N SER A 147 -17.35 -11.24 9.04
CA SER A 147 -18.03 -10.67 10.21
C SER A 147 -19.27 -11.47 10.61
#